data_b712a9a9ff8ddf7fb89bc5f8afc0c030
#
_entry.id   b712a9a9ff8ddf7fb89bc5f8afc0c030
#
_cell.length_a   1.000
_cell.length_b   1.000
_cell.length_c   1.000
_cell.angle_alpha   90.00
_cell.angle_beta   90.00
_cell.angle_gamma   90.00
#
_symmetry.space_group_name_H-M   'P 1'
#
loop_
_entity.id
_entity.type
_entity.pdbx_description
1 polymer ?
#
loop_
_entity_poly.entity_id
_entity_poly.type
_entity_poly.pdbx_seq_one_letter_code
_entity_poly.pdbx_strand_id
1 'polypeptide(L)'
;VDYRIVRVKPEKFFGFKKEWIEETPVTVTDREKTVIDCLDRPEYAGGIVEVAKALENASLDRETLSRYAQQLGNNAVARRLGYLSEHLGIPLDLPLPTSRRYLLLDPTMPHQGENDPRWRLVINTGIIHQENSE
;
A
#
# COMPACT_ATOMS: atom_id res chain seq x y z
N VAL A 1 17.18 10.12 -5.20
CA VAL A 1 16.37 9.32 -4.29
C VAL A 1 16.01 10.13 -3.07
N ASP A 2 14.74 10.19 -2.77
CA ASP A 2 14.26 10.94 -1.63
C ASP A 2 14.09 10.03 -0.43
N TYR A 3 14.59 10.50 0.69
CA TYR A 3 14.37 9.84 1.97
C TYR A 3 13.39 10.68 2.77
N ARG A 4 12.41 10.01 3.32
CA ARG A 4 11.40 10.68 4.12
C ARG A 4 11.49 10.19 5.56
N ILE A 5 11.59 11.12 6.49
CA ILE A 5 11.63 10.80 7.92
C ILE A 5 10.23 11.04 8.45
N VAL A 6 9.61 9.98 8.94
CA VAL A 6 8.24 10.03 9.44
C VAL A 6 8.21 9.38 10.81
N ARG A 7 7.51 10.01 11.75
CA ARG A 7 7.29 9.38 13.05
C ARG A 7 6.25 8.30 12.92
N VAL A 8 6.56 7.12 13.41
CA VAL A 8 5.63 6.00 13.36
C VAL A 8 5.38 5.47 14.75
N LYS A 9 4.22 4.85 14.95
CA LYS A 9 3.92 4.18 16.20
C LYS A 9 4.83 2.97 16.37
N PRO A 10 5.11 2.54 17.61
CA PRO A 10 5.99 1.39 17.80
C PRO A 10 5.56 0.15 17.05
N GLU A 11 4.27 -0.13 16.96
CA GLU A 11 3.77 -1.30 16.24
C GLU A 11 3.97 -1.21 14.74
N LYS A 12 4.27 -0.03 14.24
CA LYS A 12 4.57 0.17 12.81
C LYS A 12 6.06 0.23 12.52
N PHE A 13 6.88 0.06 13.54
CA PHE A 13 8.33 0.19 13.39
C PHE A 13 8.95 -1.14 12.98
N PHE A 14 8.90 -1.41 11.68
CA PHE A 14 9.50 -2.60 11.09
C PHE A 14 9.83 -2.31 9.63
N GLY A 15 10.52 -3.23 8.96
CA GLY A 15 10.87 -3.07 7.56
C GLY A 15 11.98 -2.07 7.33
N PHE A 16 12.84 -1.86 8.33
CA PHE A 16 13.97 -0.95 8.21
C PHE A 16 15.26 -1.72 8.03
N LYS A 17 16.20 -1.08 7.36
CA LYS A 17 17.57 -1.59 7.27
C LYS A 17 18.51 -0.42 7.41
N LYS A 18 19.72 -0.72 7.89
CA LYS A 18 20.75 0.31 8.06
C LYS A 18 21.61 0.38 6.83
N GLU A 19 21.90 1.60 6.41
CA GLU A 19 22.82 1.84 5.31
C GLU A 19 23.77 2.95 5.72
N TRP A 20 24.95 2.95 5.11
CA TRP A 20 25.97 3.94 5.42
C TRP A 20 26.03 4.97 4.30
N ILE A 21 25.91 6.23 4.66
CA ILE A 21 26.05 7.34 3.73
C ILE A 21 27.07 8.29 4.34
N GLU A 22 28.18 8.48 3.63
CA GLU A 22 29.28 9.31 4.11
C GLU A 22 29.73 8.93 5.51
N GLU A 23 29.86 7.61 5.73
CA GLU A 23 30.30 7.03 7.00
C GLU A 23 29.38 7.30 8.19
N THR A 24 28.17 7.76 7.90
CA THR A 24 27.15 7.96 8.94
C THR A 24 26.03 6.93 8.74
N PRO A 25 25.69 6.16 9.77
CA PRO A 25 24.59 5.20 9.62
C PRO A 25 23.26 5.92 9.52
N VAL A 26 22.44 5.51 8.56
CA VAL A 26 21.08 6.01 8.43
C VAL A 26 20.13 4.84 8.33
N THR A 27 18.90 5.04 8.79
CA THR A 27 17.85 4.03 8.71
C THR A 27 16.88 4.43 7.60
N VAL A 28 16.72 3.54 6.63
CA VAL A 28 15.79 3.76 5.52
C VAL A 28 14.83 2.58 5.45
N THR A 29 13.62 2.84 4.96
CA THR A 29 12.66 1.76 4.76
C THR A 29 13.00 1.01 3.47
N ASP A 30 12.73 -0.30 3.46
CA ASP A 30 12.84 -1.07 2.23
C ASP A 30 11.65 -0.72 1.32
N ARG A 31 11.70 -1.22 0.08
CA ARG A 31 10.67 -0.88 -0.91
C ARG A 31 9.28 -1.34 -0.49
N GLU A 32 9.21 -2.55 0.04
CA GLU A 32 7.94 -3.12 0.47
C GLU A 32 7.33 -2.29 1.59
N LYS A 33 8.14 -1.89 2.56
CA LYS A 33 7.65 -1.05 3.66
C LYS A 33 7.17 0.30 3.16
N THR A 34 7.85 0.86 2.18
CA THR A 34 7.44 2.14 1.60
C THR A 34 6.07 2.02 0.94
N VAL A 35 5.83 0.94 0.21
CA VAL A 35 4.52 0.70 -0.41
C VAL A 35 3.45 0.53 0.66
N ILE A 36 3.74 -0.22 1.70
CA ILE A 36 2.79 -0.42 2.80
C ILE A 36 2.44 0.90 3.47
N ASP A 37 3.44 1.75 3.72
CA ASP A 37 3.20 3.06 4.31
C ASP A 37 2.33 3.95 3.41
N CYS A 38 2.53 3.85 2.10
CA CYS A 38 1.72 4.60 1.14
C CYS A 38 0.30 4.05 1.04
N LEU A 39 0.11 2.76 1.30
CA LEU A 39 -1.24 2.21 1.37
C LEU A 39 -1.98 2.68 2.62
N ASP A 40 -1.25 2.89 3.70
CA ASP A 40 -1.81 3.45 4.93
C ASP A 40 -2.15 4.93 4.75
N ARG A 41 -1.27 5.66 4.07
CA ARG A 41 -1.43 7.08 3.80
C ARG A 41 -1.12 7.39 2.34
N PRO A 42 -2.08 7.19 1.44
CA PRO A 42 -1.84 7.39 0.01
C PRO A 42 -1.39 8.79 -0.37
N GLU A 43 -1.65 9.78 0.46
CA GLU A 43 -1.19 11.15 0.20
C GLU A 43 0.34 11.24 0.12
N TYR A 44 1.06 10.30 0.75
CA TYR A 44 2.51 10.29 0.66
C TYR A 44 3.00 10.00 -0.76
N ALA A 45 2.20 9.30 -1.54
CA ALA A 45 2.56 8.96 -2.92
C ALA A 45 1.82 9.80 -3.95
N GLY A 46 0.92 10.68 -3.49
CA GLY A 46 0.09 11.45 -4.40
C GLY A 46 -1.22 10.78 -4.76
N GLY A 47 -1.64 9.80 -3.96
CA GLY A 47 -2.90 9.10 -4.14
C GLY A 47 -2.70 7.63 -4.48
N ILE A 48 -3.81 6.89 -4.43
CA ILE A 48 -3.76 5.42 -4.60
C ILE A 48 -3.34 5.02 -6.02
N VAL A 49 -3.62 5.86 -7.00
CA VAL A 49 -3.22 5.57 -8.38
C VAL A 49 -1.71 5.47 -8.49
N GLU A 50 -0.98 6.34 -7.79
CA GLU A 50 0.47 6.29 -7.79
C GLU A 50 1.00 5.06 -7.07
N VAL A 51 0.31 4.64 -6.01
CA VAL A 51 0.66 3.40 -5.31
C VAL A 51 0.47 2.20 -6.24
N ALA A 52 -0.62 2.20 -7.00
CA ALA A 52 -0.89 1.12 -7.96
C ALA A 52 0.20 1.05 -9.03
N LYS A 53 0.66 2.20 -9.51
CA LYS A 53 1.75 2.22 -10.48
C LYS A 53 3.03 1.65 -9.90
N ALA A 54 3.32 1.96 -8.65
CA ALA A 54 4.50 1.43 -7.97
C ALA A 54 4.40 -0.08 -7.81
N LEU A 55 3.23 -0.59 -7.45
CA LEU A 55 3.02 -2.03 -7.34
C LEU A 55 3.22 -2.74 -8.66
N GLU A 56 2.77 -2.12 -9.74
CA GLU A 56 2.84 -2.73 -11.06
C GLU A 56 4.27 -2.72 -11.63
N ASN A 57 5.01 -1.66 -11.36
CA ASN A 57 6.29 -1.44 -12.02
C ASN A 57 7.51 -1.80 -11.18
N ALA A 58 7.37 -1.84 -9.88
CA ALA A 58 8.51 -2.13 -9.01
C ALA A 58 8.69 -3.64 -8.83
N SER A 59 9.94 -4.04 -8.66
CA SER A 59 10.24 -5.42 -8.34
C SER A 59 10.13 -5.60 -6.83
N LEU A 60 8.97 -6.07 -6.38
CA LEU A 60 8.67 -6.22 -4.96
C LEU A 60 8.54 -7.68 -4.59
N ASP A 61 8.93 -8.00 -3.35
CA ASP A 61 8.77 -9.34 -2.82
C ASP A 61 7.35 -9.52 -2.28
N ARG A 62 6.59 -10.41 -2.92
CA ARG A 62 5.18 -10.61 -2.60
C ARG A 62 4.96 -11.12 -1.18
N GLU A 63 5.79 -12.05 -0.74
CA GLU A 63 5.69 -12.56 0.63
C GLU A 63 5.93 -11.46 1.65
N THR A 64 6.90 -10.61 1.39
CA THR A 64 7.22 -9.50 2.28
C THR A 64 6.08 -8.51 2.33
N LEU A 65 5.47 -8.20 1.18
CA LEU A 65 4.30 -7.31 1.16
C LEU A 65 3.17 -7.87 2.01
N SER A 66 2.84 -9.15 1.82
CA SER A 66 1.78 -9.78 2.58
C SER A 66 2.08 -9.79 4.07
N ARG A 67 3.32 -10.13 4.41
CA ARG A 67 3.73 -10.19 5.81
C ARG A 67 3.65 -8.82 6.48
N TYR A 68 4.13 -7.78 5.79
CA TYR A 68 4.09 -6.43 6.33
C TYR A 68 2.67 -5.92 6.51
N ALA A 69 1.80 -6.19 5.53
CA ALA A 69 0.40 -5.78 5.63
C ALA A 69 -0.27 -6.41 6.83
N GLN A 70 0.00 -7.69 7.08
CA GLN A 70 -0.58 -8.39 8.21
C GLN A 70 0.06 -7.96 9.52
N GLN A 71 1.36 -7.74 9.52
CA GLN A 71 2.08 -7.31 10.71
C GLN A 71 1.63 -5.93 11.18
N LEU A 72 1.31 -5.06 10.25
CA LEU A 72 0.83 -3.72 10.58
C LEU A 72 -0.51 -3.77 11.31
N GLY A 73 -1.33 -4.77 11.02
CA GLY A 73 -2.63 -4.94 11.65
C GLY A 73 -3.64 -3.88 11.26
N ASN A 74 -3.40 -3.17 10.17
CA ASN A 74 -4.28 -2.09 9.72
C ASN A 74 -5.18 -2.62 8.62
N ASN A 75 -6.49 -2.68 8.90
CA ASN A 75 -7.45 -3.20 7.93
C ASN A 75 -7.45 -2.43 6.61
N ALA A 76 -7.24 -1.12 6.65
CA ALA A 76 -7.23 -0.31 5.44
C ALA A 76 -6.11 -0.73 4.49
N VAL A 77 -4.92 -0.98 5.05
CA VAL A 77 -3.78 -1.41 4.24
C VAL A 77 -4.05 -2.75 3.59
N ALA A 78 -4.51 -3.73 4.37
CA ALA A 78 -4.78 -5.07 3.84
C ALA A 78 -5.86 -5.05 2.77
N ARG A 79 -6.92 -4.26 2.98
CA ARG A 79 -8.01 -4.16 2.00
C ARG A 79 -7.53 -3.51 0.70
N ARG A 80 -6.80 -2.41 0.80
CA ARG A 80 -6.31 -1.70 -0.38
C ARG A 80 -5.30 -2.54 -1.14
N LEU A 81 -4.39 -3.16 -0.42
CA LEU A 81 -3.39 -4.03 -1.07
C LEU A 81 -4.06 -5.21 -1.75
N GLY A 82 -5.02 -5.84 -1.08
CA GLY A 82 -5.75 -6.97 -1.66
C GLY A 82 -6.48 -6.58 -2.92
N TYR A 83 -7.20 -5.48 -2.89
CA TYR A 83 -7.94 -5.00 -4.05
C TYR A 83 -7.00 -4.69 -5.22
N LEU A 84 -5.93 -3.92 -4.94
CA LEU A 84 -5.00 -3.55 -5.99
C LEU A 84 -4.28 -4.75 -6.57
N SER A 85 -3.86 -5.68 -5.72
CA SER A 85 -3.14 -6.86 -6.20
C SER A 85 -4.02 -7.71 -7.10
N GLU A 86 -5.29 -7.87 -6.76
CA GLU A 86 -6.21 -8.62 -7.61
C GLU A 86 -6.42 -7.93 -8.95
N HIS A 87 -6.55 -6.62 -8.93
CA HIS A 87 -6.75 -5.85 -10.16
C HIS A 87 -5.53 -5.87 -11.07
N LEU A 88 -4.35 -5.92 -10.47
CA LEU A 88 -3.10 -5.90 -11.24
C LEU A 88 -2.57 -7.28 -11.56
N GLY A 89 -3.29 -8.32 -11.13
CA GLY A 89 -2.87 -9.69 -11.40
C GLY A 89 -1.67 -10.14 -10.59
N ILE A 90 -1.47 -9.54 -9.42
CA ILE A 90 -0.38 -9.91 -8.52
C ILE A 90 -0.94 -10.83 -7.44
N PRO A 91 -0.58 -12.11 -7.43
CA PRO A 91 -1.13 -13.02 -6.43
C PRO A 91 -0.54 -12.73 -5.04
N LEU A 92 -1.41 -12.44 -4.10
CA LEU A 92 -1.04 -12.23 -2.69
C LEU A 92 -2.01 -13.01 -1.82
N ASP A 93 -1.50 -13.50 -0.69
CA ASP A 93 -2.31 -14.23 0.27
C ASP A 93 -2.67 -13.29 1.42
N LEU A 94 -3.81 -12.65 1.31
CA LEU A 94 -4.27 -11.70 2.32
C LEU A 94 -5.66 -12.11 2.81
N PRO A 95 -5.91 -11.97 4.11
CA PRO A 95 -7.24 -12.29 4.65
C PRO A 95 -8.26 -11.26 4.19
N LEU A 96 -9.47 -11.75 3.91
CA LEU A 96 -10.58 -10.87 3.58
C LEU A 96 -11.03 -10.13 4.84
N PRO A 97 -11.58 -8.91 4.69
CA PRO A 97 -12.03 -8.16 5.86
C PRO A 97 -13.22 -8.84 6.54
N THR A 98 -13.23 -8.77 7.87
CA THR A 98 -14.34 -9.29 8.66
C THR A 98 -15.34 -8.20 9.03
N SER A 99 -14.92 -6.95 9.01
CA SER A 99 -15.79 -5.82 9.30
C SER A 99 -16.70 -5.52 8.12
N ARG A 100 -17.94 -5.15 8.40
CA ARG A 100 -18.90 -4.76 7.36
C ARG A 100 -18.74 -3.32 6.93
N ARG A 101 -17.88 -2.59 7.58
CA ARG A 101 -17.66 -1.18 7.32
C ARG A 101 -16.90 -1.00 6.03
N TYR A 102 -17.34 -0.07 5.20
CA TYR A 102 -16.64 0.26 3.96
C TYR A 102 -15.67 1.40 4.21
N LEU A 103 -14.49 1.30 3.61
CA LEU A 103 -13.46 2.33 3.67
C LEU A 103 -13.20 2.85 2.27
N LEU A 104 -12.69 4.08 2.17
CA LEU A 104 -12.33 4.62 0.86
C LEU A 104 -11.07 3.94 0.35
N LEU A 105 -11.09 3.61 -0.95
CA LEU A 105 -9.88 3.11 -1.61
C LEU A 105 -8.82 4.20 -1.58
N ASP A 106 -9.22 5.44 -1.87
CA ASP A 106 -8.30 6.57 -1.86
C ASP A 106 -8.87 7.69 -0.98
N PRO A 107 -8.36 7.85 0.25
CA PRO A 107 -8.86 8.90 1.13
C PRO A 107 -8.54 10.32 0.66
N THR A 108 -7.71 10.47 -0.38
CA THR A 108 -7.40 11.80 -0.94
C THR A 108 -8.43 12.25 -1.95
N MET A 109 -9.39 11.39 -2.32
CA MET A 109 -10.41 11.66 -3.33
C MET A 109 -11.78 11.72 -2.69
N PRO A 110 -12.78 12.34 -3.38
CA PRO A 110 -14.14 12.43 -2.84
C PRO A 110 -14.76 11.05 -2.60
N HIS A 111 -15.71 11.01 -1.68
CA HIS A 111 -16.43 9.79 -1.35
C HIS A 111 -17.50 9.53 -2.39
N GLN A 112 -17.10 9.14 -3.59
CA GLN A 112 -18.00 8.87 -4.71
C GLN A 112 -17.47 7.68 -5.49
N GLY A 113 -18.26 6.62 -5.55
CA GLY A 113 -17.85 5.44 -6.29
C GLY A 113 -18.68 4.25 -5.91
N GLU A 114 -18.41 3.14 -6.55
CA GLU A 114 -19.11 1.90 -6.29
C GLU A 114 -18.48 1.16 -5.12
N ASN A 115 -19.30 0.39 -4.43
CA ASN A 115 -18.83 -0.42 -3.31
C ASN A 115 -18.31 -1.76 -3.82
N ASP A 116 -17.15 -2.17 -3.32
CA ASP A 116 -16.61 -3.49 -3.55
C ASP A 116 -16.86 -4.34 -2.30
N PRO A 117 -17.81 -5.28 -2.35
CA PRO A 117 -18.14 -6.06 -1.15
C PRO A 117 -17.08 -7.07 -0.76
N ARG A 118 -16.20 -7.46 -1.69
CA ARG A 118 -15.15 -8.41 -1.38
C ARG A 118 -14.11 -7.80 -0.43
N TRP A 119 -13.65 -6.60 -0.73
CA TRP A 119 -12.65 -5.93 0.10
C TRP A 119 -13.24 -4.82 0.97
N ARG A 120 -14.54 -4.62 0.89
CA ARG A 120 -15.27 -3.60 1.67
C ARG A 120 -14.66 -2.22 1.46
N LEU A 121 -14.49 -1.87 0.19
CA LEU A 121 -13.94 -0.58 -0.19
C LEU A 121 -14.93 0.18 -1.06
N VAL A 122 -14.94 1.50 -0.91
CA VAL A 122 -15.59 2.38 -1.87
C VAL A 122 -14.56 2.68 -2.95
N ILE A 123 -14.85 2.27 -4.17
CA ILE A 123 -13.92 2.45 -5.29
C ILE A 123 -14.11 3.85 -5.82
N ASN A 124 -13.46 4.80 -5.19
CA ASN A 124 -13.64 6.22 -5.47
C ASN A 124 -12.58 6.79 -6.40
N THR A 125 -11.76 5.92 -7.00
CA THR A 125 -10.81 6.34 -8.03
C THR A 125 -10.59 5.16 -8.95
N GLY A 126 -10.34 5.44 -10.22
CA GLY A 126 -10.10 4.39 -11.21
C GLY A 126 -8.63 3.98 -11.23
N ILE A 127 -8.41 2.68 -11.26
CA ILE A 127 -7.06 2.13 -11.43
C ILE A 127 -6.94 1.69 -12.87
N ILE A 128 -5.97 2.28 -13.58
CA ILE A 128 -5.77 1.97 -14.99
C ILE A 128 -4.60 0.99 -15.09
N HIS A 129 -4.90 -0.21 -15.57
CA HIS A 129 -3.89 -1.20 -15.85
C HIS A 129 -3.20 -0.83 -17.15
N GLN A 130 -1.87 -0.80 -17.14
CA GLN A 130 -1.12 -0.35 -18.32
C GLN A 130 -1.38 -1.16 -19.55
N GLU A 131 -1.63 -2.46 -19.38
CA GLU A 131 -1.90 -3.34 -20.53
C GLU A 131 -3.26 -3.09 -21.15
N ASN A 132 -4.14 -2.41 -20.45
CA ASN A 132 -5.48 -2.13 -20.91
C ASN A 132 -5.67 -0.70 -21.37
N SER A 133 -4.61 0.06 -21.44
CA SER A 133 -4.72 1.44 -21.91
C SER A 133 -4.90 1.41 -23.44
N GLU A 134 -6.02 1.83 -23.86
CA GLU A 134 -6.37 1.82 -25.27
C GLU A 134 -6.56 3.21 -25.76
#